data_720da855d9ae0f0627b2795e0ce5a844
#
_entry.id   720da855d9ae0f0627b2795e0ce5a844
#
_cell.length_a   1.000
_cell.length_b   1.000
_cell.length_c   1.000
_cell.angle_alpha   90.00
_cell.angle_beta   90.00
_cell.angle_gamma   90.00
#
_symmetry.space_group_name_H-M   'P 1'
#
loop_
_entity.id
_entity.type
_entity.pdbx_description
1 polymer ?
#
loop_
_entity_poly.entity_id
_entity_poly.type
_entity_poly.pdbx_seq_one_letter_code
_entity_poly.pdbx_strand_id
1 'polypeptide(L)'
;MARTLALALSLLALTAGHAQATAFAAFEVVVVPDFTLADLDRVQGEGAIGLLVPGAGPETSEELARAALLRGEVRNSLRDGFPSGRPLISARTGSLGSASGPALYLGLPEGGRQPNDRRYPILAVGAGYEGLLTSESTHIPGLVSIVDVAPTALGSEGGLGFEPEDDPAAELRELDERIDANNRARLPALLVACALIALLALVFPAAAVPAVAAVLLANLALGIAGVSALWPVLLVFAFAAGAGGPLLARAWPTPLSLGLGLAATIAAYLLVLGVDGSSVALSPFGPTQNARFYGLSNLLETLLLLPALAAGALLGARFGWLAFGAVALLSFVTVAGNRFGADGGGAIVLAAGFAVLGVLLAEARRRALAVAVAVAVVLALGLLAADAATGSESHVTRALRDGPAGWADDLGERISLSWARATQDWYVTLLLAVLVLALALLVARTLARRGASRETAVPLALAAAVAASLVVNDSPTDVLLVGLVAYLAADRGMLPARWPGPSRSRRPRLPLSSSPSAAAAARRPSRLRPRP
;
A
#
# COMPACT_ATOMS: atom_id res chain seq x y z
N MET A 1 24.18 -3.32 -16.88
CA MET A 1 22.72 -3.24 -16.71
C MET A 1 22.01 -4.57 -17.00
N ALA A 2 22.20 -5.22 -18.15
CA ALA A 2 21.52 -6.51 -18.43
C ALA A 2 21.88 -7.63 -17.44
N ARG A 3 23.13 -7.72 -16.97
CA ARG A 3 23.57 -8.73 -15.97
C ARG A 3 23.01 -8.47 -14.56
N THR A 4 22.82 -7.22 -14.15
CA THR A 4 22.19 -6.86 -12.87
C THR A 4 20.68 -7.12 -12.85
N LEU A 5 20.01 -6.91 -13.99
CA LEU A 5 18.58 -7.24 -14.13
C LEU A 5 18.36 -8.77 -14.12
N ALA A 6 19.25 -9.53 -14.77
CA ALA A 6 19.21 -10.99 -14.77
C ALA A 6 19.46 -11.58 -13.38
N LEU A 7 20.37 -10.98 -12.57
CA LEU A 7 20.62 -11.41 -11.19
C LEU A 7 19.42 -11.15 -10.28
N ALA A 8 18.74 -10.00 -10.44
CA ALA A 8 17.53 -9.66 -9.69
C ALA A 8 16.36 -10.59 -10.03
N LEU A 9 16.21 -10.95 -11.31
CA LEU A 9 15.20 -11.91 -11.76
C LEU A 9 15.52 -13.35 -11.31
N SER A 10 16.81 -13.72 -11.23
CA SER A 10 17.21 -15.04 -10.74
C SER A 10 17.04 -15.19 -9.22
N LEU A 11 17.23 -14.13 -8.44
CA LEU A 11 16.93 -14.11 -7.00
C LEU A 11 15.43 -14.21 -6.73
N LEU A 12 14.59 -13.62 -7.57
CA LEU A 12 13.12 -13.76 -7.51
C LEU A 12 12.63 -15.19 -7.81
N ALA A 13 13.37 -15.95 -8.60
CA ALA A 13 13.02 -17.33 -8.95
C ALA A 13 13.43 -18.37 -7.90
N LEU A 14 14.37 -18.04 -7.01
CA LEU A 14 14.94 -18.98 -6.00
C LEU A 14 14.11 -19.10 -4.72
N THR A 15 13.09 -18.25 -4.50
CA THR A 15 12.25 -18.28 -3.30
C THR A 15 10.93 -19.08 -3.46
N ALA A 16 10.76 -19.82 -4.55
CA ALA A 16 9.63 -20.72 -4.70
C ALA A 16 9.87 -22.04 -3.93
N GLY A 17 9.77 -21.97 -2.60
CA GLY A 17 9.59 -23.15 -1.77
C GLY A 17 8.22 -23.76 -2.10
N HIS A 18 8.21 -24.90 -2.77
CA HIS A 18 7.00 -25.69 -3.01
C HIS A 18 6.61 -26.32 -1.66
N ALA A 19 5.59 -25.79 -1.02
CA ALA A 19 4.84 -26.55 -0.06
C ALA A 19 4.24 -27.75 -0.81
N GLN A 20 4.62 -28.96 -0.43
CA GLN A 20 4.01 -30.18 -0.97
C GLN A 20 2.54 -30.21 -0.51
N ALA A 21 1.61 -30.05 -1.44
CA ALA A 21 0.21 -30.31 -1.20
C ALA A 21 0.03 -31.81 -0.92
N THR A 22 -0.01 -32.18 0.34
CA THR A 22 -0.52 -33.47 0.77
C THR A 22 -2.04 -33.42 0.64
N ALA A 23 -2.62 -34.40 -0.06
CA ALA A 23 -4.08 -34.56 -0.11
C ALA A 23 -4.56 -34.82 1.33
N PHE A 24 -5.18 -33.83 1.95
CA PHE A 24 -5.66 -33.90 3.32
C PHE A 24 -6.99 -34.66 3.39
N ALA A 25 -7.18 -35.40 4.46
CA ALA A 25 -8.49 -36.00 4.78
C ALA A 25 -9.51 -34.90 5.04
N ALA A 26 -10.76 -35.10 4.67
CA ALA A 26 -11.83 -34.16 5.00
C ALA A 26 -11.97 -34.01 6.52
N PHE A 27 -12.09 -32.76 6.97
CA PHE A 27 -12.22 -32.43 8.40
C PHE A 27 -13.69 -32.23 8.77
N GLU A 28 -14.06 -32.69 9.95
CA GLU A 28 -15.30 -32.30 10.58
C GLU A 28 -15.16 -30.91 11.19
N VAL A 29 -16.12 -30.00 10.94
CA VAL A 29 -16.06 -28.62 11.48
C VAL A 29 -16.98 -28.53 12.69
N VAL A 30 -16.40 -28.19 13.84
CA VAL A 30 -17.09 -28.11 15.14
C VAL A 30 -16.96 -26.69 15.70
N VAL A 31 -18.06 -25.96 15.80
CA VAL A 31 -18.12 -24.68 16.52
C VAL A 31 -18.28 -24.98 18.01
N VAL A 32 -17.32 -24.52 18.79
CA VAL A 32 -17.27 -24.74 20.24
C VAL A 32 -17.70 -23.45 20.94
N PRO A 33 -18.86 -23.42 21.61
CA PRO A 33 -19.25 -22.30 22.46
C PRO A 33 -18.22 -22.10 23.57
N ASP A 34 -18.02 -20.85 23.98
CA ASP A 34 -17.09 -20.45 25.05
C ASP A 34 -15.61 -20.89 24.83
N PHE A 35 -15.24 -21.23 23.59
CA PHE A 35 -13.85 -21.52 23.25
C PHE A 35 -13.05 -20.22 23.25
N THR A 36 -12.08 -20.09 24.16
CA THR A 36 -11.31 -18.90 24.41
C THR A 36 -9.84 -19.09 24.11
N LEU A 37 -9.09 -17.98 23.95
CA LEU A 37 -7.64 -18.05 23.74
C LEU A 37 -6.91 -18.71 24.92
N ALA A 38 -7.45 -18.63 26.14
CA ALA A 38 -6.90 -19.29 27.32
C ALA A 38 -7.02 -20.83 27.25
N ASP A 39 -7.92 -21.37 26.43
CA ASP A 39 -8.04 -22.81 26.26
C ASP A 39 -6.97 -23.40 25.34
N LEU A 40 -6.32 -22.54 24.51
CA LEU A 40 -5.22 -22.97 23.63
C LEU A 40 -4.04 -23.56 24.39
N ASP A 41 -3.73 -23.05 25.59
CA ASP A 41 -2.69 -23.63 26.46
C ASP A 41 -2.93 -25.11 26.81
N ARG A 42 -4.19 -25.53 26.85
CA ARG A 42 -4.57 -26.91 27.20
C ARG A 42 -4.52 -27.83 26.00
N VAL A 43 -4.75 -27.30 24.81
CA VAL A 43 -4.95 -28.11 23.58
C VAL A 43 -3.80 -28.02 22.59
N GLN A 44 -2.79 -27.20 22.83
CA GLN A 44 -1.66 -27.01 21.92
C GLN A 44 -0.87 -28.30 21.60
N GLY A 45 -0.91 -29.31 22.47
CA GLY A 45 -0.29 -30.62 22.23
C GLY A 45 -1.19 -31.61 21.47
N GLU A 46 -2.44 -31.25 21.15
CA GLU A 46 -3.41 -32.13 20.46
C GLU A 46 -3.44 -31.92 18.94
N GLY A 47 -2.87 -30.81 18.44
CA GLY A 47 -2.86 -30.44 17.02
C GLY A 47 -2.24 -29.08 16.77
N ALA A 48 -2.49 -28.51 15.58
CA ALA A 48 -2.07 -27.15 15.26
C ALA A 48 -3.12 -26.13 15.70
N ILE A 49 -2.68 -25.03 16.29
CA ILE A 49 -3.54 -23.97 16.83
C ILE A 49 -3.36 -22.64 16.10
N GLY A 50 -4.36 -21.75 16.17
CA GLY A 50 -4.31 -20.46 15.53
C GLY A 50 -5.32 -19.45 16.08
N LEU A 51 -5.21 -18.22 15.59
CA LEU A 51 -6.12 -17.10 15.81
C LEU A 51 -6.99 -16.91 14.58
N LEU A 52 -8.28 -17.16 14.69
CA LEU A 52 -9.25 -17.04 13.62
C LEU A 52 -9.75 -15.59 13.49
N VAL A 53 -9.62 -15.02 12.29
CA VAL A 53 -10.25 -13.76 11.89
C VAL A 53 -11.65 -14.06 11.35
N PRO A 54 -12.73 -13.58 12.01
CA PRO A 54 -14.09 -14.06 11.75
C PRO A 54 -14.75 -13.41 10.53
N GLY A 55 -14.19 -12.34 9.97
CA GLY A 55 -14.84 -11.61 8.88
C GLY A 55 -14.08 -10.38 8.42
N ALA A 56 -14.66 -9.61 7.50
CA ALA A 56 -14.15 -8.34 7.01
C ALA A 56 -15.08 -7.17 7.38
N GLY A 57 -14.51 -5.95 7.39
CA GLY A 57 -15.23 -4.73 7.77
C GLY A 57 -15.18 -4.44 9.27
N PRO A 58 -15.76 -3.32 9.71
CA PRO A 58 -15.62 -2.82 11.08
C PRO A 58 -16.41 -3.61 12.12
N GLU A 59 -17.38 -4.39 11.71
CA GLU A 59 -18.26 -5.16 12.61
C GLU A 59 -18.29 -6.63 12.24
N THR A 60 -18.57 -7.47 13.20
CA THR A 60 -18.84 -8.90 13.03
C THR A 60 -20.03 -9.33 13.90
N SER A 61 -20.53 -10.55 13.70
CA SER A 61 -21.52 -11.20 14.55
C SER A 61 -21.40 -12.71 14.38
N GLU A 62 -22.00 -13.49 15.28
CA GLU A 62 -22.08 -14.93 15.15
C GLU A 62 -22.66 -15.34 13.79
N GLU A 63 -23.76 -14.69 13.39
CA GLU A 63 -24.46 -14.99 12.15
C GLU A 63 -23.61 -14.73 10.91
N LEU A 64 -22.90 -13.57 10.87
CA LEU A 64 -21.99 -13.23 9.76
C LEU A 64 -20.80 -14.19 9.69
N ALA A 65 -20.17 -14.48 10.83
CA ALA A 65 -19.03 -15.39 10.89
C ALA A 65 -19.44 -16.83 10.53
N ARG A 66 -20.59 -17.31 11.01
CA ARG A 66 -21.12 -18.64 10.63
C ARG A 66 -21.47 -18.71 9.14
N ALA A 67 -22.04 -17.65 8.58
CA ALA A 67 -22.32 -17.60 7.15
C ALA A 67 -21.04 -17.62 6.30
N ALA A 68 -20.01 -16.89 6.72
CA ALA A 68 -18.68 -16.88 6.08
C ALA A 68 -18.03 -18.26 6.16
N LEU A 69 -18.02 -18.88 7.34
CA LEU A 69 -17.52 -20.23 7.60
C LEU A 69 -18.14 -21.26 6.64
N LEU A 70 -19.46 -21.30 6.56
CA LEU A 70 -20.17 -22.30 5.79
C LEU A 70 -20.01 -22.15 4.27
N ARG A 71 -19.72 -20.95 3.79
CA ARG A 71 -19.61 -20.64 2.37
C ARG A 71 -18.18 -20.42 1.87
N GLY A 72 -17.20 -20.33 2.78
CA GLY A 72 -15.81 -20.00 2.40
C GLY A 72 -15.69 -18.61 1.75
N GLU A 73 -16.60 -17.68 2.05
CA GLU A 73 -16.66 -16.34 1.47
C GLU A 73 -16.91 -15.31 2.59
N VAL A 74 -16.09 -14.27 2.66
CA VAL A 74 -16.29 -13.14 3.56
C VAL A 74 -16.80 -11.94 2.77
N ARG A 75 -17.86 -11.30 3.28
CA ARG A 75 -18.33 -10.01 2.81
C ARG A 75 -18.08 -8.94 3.86
N ASN A 76 -17.78 -7.73 3.38
CA ASN A 76 -17.57 -6.61 4.27
C ASN A 76 -18.87 -6.24 4.97
N SER A 77 -18.84 -6.10 6.31
CA SER A 77 -20.02 -5.84 7.14
C SER A 77 -20.72 -4.50 6.86
N LEU A 78 -20.07 -3.58 6.14
CA LEU A 78 -20.70 -2.32 5.66
C LEU A 78 -21.67 -2.55 4.50
N ARG A 79 -21.66 -3.71 3.89
CA ARG A 79 -22.64 -4.08 2.86
C ARG A 79 -23.72 -4.93 3.52
N ASP A 80 -24.96 -4.47 3.44
CA ASP A 80 -26.11 -5.26 3.87
C ASP A 80 -26.22 -6.53 3.01
N GLY A 81 -25.71 -7.61 3.52
CA GLY A 81 -25.84 -8.89 2.82
C GLY A 81 -24.94 -9.98 3.37
N PHE A 82 -25.56 -11.10 3.67
CA PHE A 82 -24.86 -12.35 3.89
C PHE A 82 -24.23 -12.83 2.58
N PRO A 83 -23.12 -13.59 2.63
CA PRO A 83 -22.62 -14.30 1.48
C PRO A 83 -23.76 -15.03 0.77
N SER A 84 -23.89 -14.83 -0.55
CA SER A 84 -24.92 -15.47 -1.35
C SER A 84 -24.47 -16.86 -1.79
N GLY A 85 -25.38 -17.79 -1.94
CA GLY A 85 -25.08 -19.15 -2.40
C GLY A 85 -25.39 -20.24 -1.39
N ARG A 86 -25.21 -21.50 -1.83
CA ARG A 86 -25.40 -22.67 -0.95
C ARG A 86 -24.16 -22.84 -0.06
N PRO A 87 -24.36 -23.31 1.20
CA PRO A 87 -23.25 -23.74 2.03
C PRO A 87 -22.38 -24.79 1.32
N LEU A 88 -21.06 -24.60 1.38
CA LEU A 88 -20.07 -25.57 0.86
C LEU A 88 -19.83 -26.68 1.84
N ILE A 89 -19.88 -26.37 3.14
CA ILE A 89 -19.66 -27.32 4.24
C ILE A 89 -20.81 -27.25 5.25
N SER A 90 -20.84 -28.22 6.15
CA SER A 90 -21.66 -28.19 7.37
C SER A 90 -20.77 -28.01 8.59
N ALA A 91 -21.28 -27.29 9.58
CA ALA A 91 -20.62 -27.13 10.89
C ALA A 91 -21.63 -27.46 11.98
N ARG A 92 -21.25 -28.33 12.93
CA ARG A 92 -22.09 -28.61 14.12
C ARG A 92 -21.59 -27.83 15.32
N THR A 93 -22.43 -27.60 16.27
CA THR A 93 -22.05 -27.14 17.60
C THR A 93 -21.70 -28.34 18.48
N GLY A 94 -20.58 -28.23 19.23
CA GLY A 94 -20.10 -29.32 20.06
C GLY A 94 -19.06 -28.87 21.06
N SER A 95 -18.41 -29.79 21.72
CA SER A 95 -17.29 -29.55 22.64
C SER A 95 -15.96 -30.00 22.02
N LEU A 96 -14.83 -29.55 22.56
CA LEU A 96 -13.51 -30.04 22.24
C LEU A 96 -13.46 -31.57 22.41
N GLY A 97 -12.80 -32.26 21.47
CA GLY A 97 -12.68 -33.72 21.47
C GLY A 97 -13.96 -34.46 21.12
N SER A 98 -15.04 -33.78 20.68
CA SER A 98 -16.30 -34.43 20.36
C SER A 98 -16.37 -35.09 18.97
N ALA A 99 -15.35 -34.87 18.11
CA ALA A 99 -15.24 -35.53 16.82
C ALA A 99 -14.52 -36.88 16.95
N SER A 100 -14.89 -37.84 16.09
CA SER A 100 -14.28 -39.17 16.07
C SER A 100 -13.13 -39.32 15.06
N GLY A 101 -12.84 -38.29 14.30
CA GLY A 101 -11.82 -38.24 13.24
C GLY A 101 -11.14 -36.89 13.18
N PRO A 102 -10.44 -36.55 12.07
CA PRO A 102 -9.86 -35.26 11.86
C PRO A 102 -10.90 -34.13 11.99
N ALA A 103 -10.61 -33.09 12.78
CA ALA A 103 -11.57 -32.04 13.09
C ALA A 103 -10.94 -30.66 13.20
N LEU A 104 -11.72 -29.64 12.80
CA LEU A 104 -11.44 -28.23 13.04
C LEU A 104 -12.39 -27.74 14.14
N TYR A 105 -11.85 -27.44 15.30
CA TYR A 105 -12.58 -26.83 16.41
C TYR A 105 -12.35 -25.33 16.39
N LEU A 106 -13.39 -24.52 16.43
CA LEU A 106 -13.26 -23.07 16.34
C LEU A 106 -14.25 -22.33 17.24
N GLY A 107 -13.78 -21.26 17.84
CA GLY A 107 -14.60 -20.24 18.48
C GLY A 107 -15.16 -19.29 17.41
N LEU A 108 -16.34 -18.71 17.67
CA LEU A 108 -16.92 -17.67 16.83
C LEU A 108 -17.36 -16.48 17.72
N PRO A 109 -17.56 -15.28 17.13
CA PRO A 109 -18.20 -14.18 17.84
C PRO A 109 -19.52 -14.63 18.46
N GLU A 110 -19.79 -14.18 19.67
CA GLU A 110 -21.06 -14.48 20.35
C GLU A 110 -22.07 -13.34 20.18
N GLY A 111 -23.32 -13.70 19.94
CA GLY A 111 -24.43 -12.75 19.91
C GLY A 111 -24.49 -11.87 18.67
N GLY A 112 -25.01 -10.65 18.86
CA GLY A 112 -25.28 -9.68 17.80
C GLY A 112 -24.05 -8.97 17.25
N ARG A 113 -24.29 -7.88 16.50
CA ARG A 113 -23.21 -7.06 15.91
C ARG A 113 -22.30 -6.48 16.99
N GLN A 114 -20.99 -6.63 16.81
CA GLN A 114 -19.94 -6.13 17.67
C GLN A 114 -18.73 -5.68 16.83
N PRO A 115 -17.80 -4.87 17.38
CA PRO A 115 -16.58 -4.50 16.69
C PRO A 115 -15.79 -5.72 16.22
N ASN A 116 -15.27 -5.68 14.98
CA ASN A 116 -14.43 -6.73 14.43
C ASN A 116 -12.95 -6.45 14.79
N ASP A 117 -12.64 -6.49 16.08
CA ASP A 117 -11.34 -6.21 16.66
C ASP A 117 -10.75 -7.38 17.46
N ARG A 118 -11.47 -8.51 17.53
CA ARG A 118 -11.07 -9.71 18.25
C ARG A 118 -10.81 -10.87 17.31
N ARG A 119 -9.87 -11.73 17.69
CA ARG A 119 -9.56 -13.02 17.06
C ARG A 119 -10.10 -14.12 17.96
N TYR A 120 -10.42 -15.25 17.35
CA TYR A 120 -11.02 -16.39 18.03
C TYR A 120 -10.10 -17.60 17.92
N PRO A 121 -10.10 -18.52 18.90
CA PRO A 121 -9.25 -19.69 18.83
C PRO A 121 -9.72 -20.64 17.73
N ILE A 122 -8.76 -21.31 17.08
CA ILE A 122 -8.98 -22.42 16.17
C ILE A 122 -7.94 -23.51 16.45
N LEU A 123 -8.39 -24.78 16.42
CA LEU A 123 -7.57 -25.97 16.60
C LEU A 123 -7.87 -26.96 15.48
N ALA A 124 -6.83 -27.43 14.79
CA ALA A 124 -6.91 -28.52 13.82
C ALA A 124 -6.31 -29.80 14.43
N VAL A 125 -7.12 -30.84 14.57
CA VAL A 125 -6.71 -32.13 15.12
C VAL A 125 -6.68 -33.19 14.03
N GLY A 126 -5.61 -33.97 13.97
CA GLY A 126 -5.45 -35.06 13.02
C GLY A 126 -4.62 -34.69 11.78
N ALA A 127 -4.41 -35.67 10.90
CA ALA A 127 -3.66 -35.52 9.65
C ALA A 127 -2.22 -34.95 9.80
N GLY A 128 -1.62 -35.06 10.99
CA GLY A 128 -0.26 -34.58 11.28
C GLY A 128 -0.17 -33.07 11.52
N TYR A 129 -1.26 -32.36 11.73
CA TYR A 129 -1.27 -30.96 12.12
C TYR A 129 -0.62 -30.79 13.51
N GLU A 130 0.40 -29.93 13.58
CA GLU A 130 1.17 -29.66 14.81
C GLU A 130 1.72 -28.24 14.76
N GLY A 131 1.79 -27.56 15.91
CA GLY A 131 2.35 -26.22 16.05
C GLY A 131 1.36 -25.11 15.70
N LEU A 132 1.76 -24.15 14.86
CA LEU A 132 0.93 -23.01 14.42
C LEU A 132 0.21 -23.30 13.11
N LEU A 133 -1.06 -22.96 13.04
CA LEU A 133 -1.79 -22.94 11.78
C LEU A 133 -1.29 -21.80 10.87
N THR A 134 -1.23 -22.07 9.58
CA THR A 134 -0.94 -21.07 8.54
C THR A 134 -2.12 -20.95 7.58
N SER A 135 -2.27 -19.79 6.96
CA SER A 135 -3.38 -19.46 6.08
C SER A 135 -2.85 -18.70 4.86
N GLU A 136 -3.25 -19.12 3.67
CA GLU A 136 -2.88 -18.42 2.42
C GLU A 136 -3.51 -17.03 2.32
N SER A 137 -4.59 -16.78 3.07
CA SER A 137 -5.27 -15.47 3.07
C SER A 137 -4.63 -14.44 4.01
N THR A 138 -3.80 -14.85 4.97
CA THR A 138 -3.16 -13.94 5.92
C THR A 138 -1.65 -13.87 5.78
N HIS A 139 -1.01 -14.94 5.33
CA HIS A 139 0.46 -15.09 5.22
C HIS A 139 1.22 -14.81 6.53
N ILE A 140 0.55 -14.92 7.69
CA ILE A 140 1.15 -14.76 9.01
C ILE A 140 0.94 -16.06 9.77
N PRO A 141 2.02 -16.76 10.19
CA PRO A 141 1.90 -17.95 11.03
C PRO A 141 1.05 -17.66 12.27
N GLY A 142 0.18 -18.57 12.62
CA GLY A 142 -0.73 -18.42 13.75
C GLY A 142 -2.01 -17.61 13.44
N LEU A 143 -2.07 -16.84 12.36
CA LEU A 143 -3.25 -16.04 12.00
C LEU A 143 -4.01 -16.68 10.84
N VAL A 144 -5.29 -16.99 11.03
CA VAL A 144 -6.12 -17.75 10.10
C VAL A 144 -7.33 -16.94 9.67
N SER A 145 -7.62 -16.93 8.38
CA SER A 145 -8.87 -16.38 7.86
C SER A 145 -9.98 -17.43 7.86
N ILE A 146 -11.18 -17.02 8.24
CA ILE A 146 -12.37 -17.90 8.23
C ILE A 146 -12.69 -18.46 6.84
N VAL A 147 -12.25 -17.78 5.75
CA VAL A 147 -12.48 -18.25 4.37
C VAL A 147 -11.69 -19.52 4.04
N ASP A 148 -10.55 -19.76 4.72
CA ASP A 148 -9.67 -20.89 4.45
C ASP A 148 -10.12 -22.16 5.20
N VAL A 149 -11.09 -22.04 6.09
CA VAL A 149 -11.66 -23.19 6.83
C VAL A 149 -12.46 -24.12 5.90
N ALA A 150 -13.29 -23.58 5.01
CA ALA A 150 -14.10 -24.41 4.12
C ALA A 150 -13.26 -25.21 3.10
N PRO A 151 -12.25 -24.65 2.40
CA PRO A 151 -11.32 -25.42 1.58
C PRO A 151 -10.62 -26.54 2.36
N THR A 152 -10.14 -26.26 3.57
CA THR A 152 -9.52 -27.26 4.45
C THR A 152 -10.47 -28.39 4.80
N ALA A 153 -11.70 -28.06 5.20
CA ALA A 153 -12.71 -29.06 5.55
C ALA A 153 -13.06 -29.99 4.38
N LEU A 154 -12.97 -29.48 3.14
CA LEU A 154 -13.21 -30.24 1.92
C LEU A 154 -11.97 -31.00 1.42
N GLY A 155 -10.80 -30.81 2.03
CA GLY A 155 -9.53 -31.35 1.53
C GLY A 155 -9.09 -30.74 0.19
N SER A 156 -9.51 -29.49 -0.08
CA SER A 156 -9.19 -28.76 -1.31
C SER A 156 -7.87 -27.99 -1.16
N GLU A 157 -7.24 -27.66 -2.30
CA GLU A 157 -6.10 -26.73 -2.32
C GLU A 157 -6.51 -25.32 -1.82
N GLY A 158 -5.56 -24.57 -1.24
CA GLY A 158 -5.80 -23.22 -0.73
C GLY A 158 -6.45 -23.16 0.65
N GLY A 159 -6.30 -24.23 1.44
CA GLY A 159 -6.77 -24.28 2.83
C GLY A 159 -5.69 -23.91 3.86
N LEU A 160 -5.90 -24.39 5.09
CA LEU A 160 -4.98 -24.20 6.20
C LEU A 160 -3.78 -25.14 6.07
N GLY A 161 -2.58 -24.58 6.27
CA GLY A 161 -1.35 -25.32 6.53
C GLY A 161 -0.97 -25.27 8.01
N PHE A 162 0.25 -25.71 8.33
CA PHE A 162 0.82 -25.60 9.66
C PHE A 162 2.34 -25.50 9.61
N GLU A 163 2.90 -24.89 10.65
CA GLU A 163 4.35 -24.80 10.89
C GLU A 163 4.65 -25.32 12.30
N PRO A 164 5.70 -26.16 12.47
CA PRO A 164 6.13 -26.60 13.80
C PRO A 164 6.56 -25.41 14.65
N GLU A 165 6.09 -25.35 15.90
CA GLU A 165 6.45 -24.34 16.89
C GLU A 165 6.51 -24.98 18.27
N ASP A 166 7.55 -24.65 19.06
CA ASP A 166 7.79 -25.27 20.37
C ASP A 166 6.76 -24.85 21.42
N ASP A 167 6.34 -23.56 21.43
CA ASP A 167 5.31 -23.01 22.32
C ASP A 167 4.30 -22.17 21.52
N PRO A 168 3.47 -22.83 20.73
CA PRO A 168 2.54 -22.13 19.83
C PRO A 168 1.51 -21.28 20.57
N ALA A 169 1.13 -21.62 21.81
CA ALA A 169 0.19 -20.83 22.59
C ALA A 169 0.81 -19.51 23.09
N ALA A 170 2.09 -19.51 23.45
CA ALA A 170 2.80 -18.26 23.80
C ALA A 170 2.96 -17.35 22.59
N GLU A 171 3.33 -17.90 21.42
CA GLU A 171 3.46 -17.16 20.18
C GLU A 171 2.13 -16.51 19.75
N LEU A 172 1.01 -17.25 19.86
CA LEU A 172 -0.32 -16.72 19.55
C LEU A 172 -0.76 -15.59 20.49
N ARG A 173 -0.40 -15.67 21.78
CA ARG A 173 -0.67 -14.57 22.73
C ARG A 173 0.13 -13.32 22.38
N GLU A 174 1.41 -13.46 22.05
CA GLU A 174 2.26 -12.35 21.64
C GLU A 174 1.74 -11.71 20.34
N LEU A 175 1.34 -12.53 19.36
CA LEU A 175 0.74 -12.09 18.11
C LEU A 175 -0.56 -11.30 18.35
N ASP A 176 -1.46 -11.81 19.19
CA ASP A 176 -2.73 -11.17 19.53
C ASP A 176 -2.50 -9.82 20.21
N GLU A 177 -1.63 -9.78 21.22
CA GLU A 177 -1.24 -8.54 21.92
C GLU A 177 -0.59 -7.53 20.99
N ARG A 178 0.26 -7.96 20.07
CA ARG A 178 0.93 -7.12 19.08
C ARG A 178 -0.08 -6.48 18.12
N ILE A 179 -1.03 -7.25 17.61
CA ILE A 179 -2.10 -6.74 16.72
C ILE A 179 -2.93 -5.69 17.46
N ASP A 180 -3.32 -5.96 18.70
CA ASP A 180 -4.10 -5.03 19.52
C ASP A 180 -3.33 -3.76 19.88
N ALA A 181 -2.06 -3.88 20.21
CA ALA A 181 -1.20 -2.74 20.51
C ALA A 181 -1.00 -1.84 19.28
N ASN A 182 -0.78 -2.44 18.11
CA ASN A 182 -0.69 -1.69 16.84
C ASN A 182 -2.00 -0.96 16.51
N ASN A 183 -3.15 -1.61 16.69
CA ASN A 183 -4.46 -0.98 16.48
C ASN A 183 -4.64 0.25 17.38
N ARG A 184 -4.27 0.15 18.66
CA ARG A 184 -4.34 1.28 19.63
C ARG A 184 -3.34 2.40 19.28
N ALA A 185 -2.15 2.07 18.80
CA ALA A 185 -1.10 3.03 18.50
C ALA A 185 -1.29 3.74 17.13
N ARG A 186 -1.99 3.10 16.18
CA ARG A 186 -2.12 3.53 14.78
C ARG A 186 -2.57 4.98 14.63
N LEU A 187 -3.75 5.34 15.13
CA LEU A 187 -4.30 6.69 14.98
C LEU A 187 -3.47 7.76 15.69
N PRO A 188 -3.07 7.61 16.97
CA PRO A 188 -2.18 8.56 17.63
C PRO A 188 -0.86 8.76 16.89
N ALA A 189 -0.24 7.68 16.41
CA ALA A 189 1.02 7.73 15.67
C ALA A 189 0.87 8.46 14.32
N LEU A 190 -0.21 8.18 13.61
CA LEU A 190 -0.55 8.87 12.37
C LEU A 190 -0.73 10.37 12.58
N LEU A 191 -1.47 10.76 13.60
CA LEU A 191 -1.70 12.18 13.92
C LEU A 191 -0.40 12.90 14.29
N VAL A 192 0.47 12.28 15.10
CA VAL A 192 1.79 12.82 15.44
C VAL A 192 2.65 12.99 14.19
N ALA A 193 2.76 11.96 13.36
CA ALA A 193 3.54 12.02 12.13
C ALA A 193 3.01 13.10 11.17
N CYS A 194 1.71 13.13 10.91
CA CYS A 194 1.07 14.10 10.04
C CYS A 194 1.24 15.54 10.55
N ALA A 195 1.03 15.78 11.85
CA ALA A 195 1.19 17.11 12.44
C ALA A 195 2.63 17.63 12.31
N LEU A 196 3.62 16.78 12.58
CA LEU A 196 5.03 17.14 12.48
C LEU A 196 5.48 17.36 11.02
N ILE A 197 5.04 16.51 10.08
CA ILE A 197 5.33 16.70 8.66
C ILE A 197 4.68 18.00 8.16
N ALA A 198 3.44 18.29 8.53
CA ALA A 198 2.75 19.53 8.18
C ALA A 198 3.46 20.75 8.77
N LEU A 199 3.88 20.69 10.04
CA LEU A 199 4.67 21.73 10.69
C LEU A 199 6.00 21.97 9.95
N LEU A 200 6.73 20.90 9.61
CA LEU A 200 7.97 21.00 8.82
C LEU A 200 7.70 21.60 7.44
N ALA A 201 6.60 21.25 6.77
CA ALA A 201 6.24 21.84 5.48
C ALA A 201 6.03 23.36 5.58
N LEU A 202 5.59 23.87 6.74
CA LEU A 202 5.38 25.29 6.98
C LEU A 202 6.66 26.03 7.43
N VAL A 203 7.43 25.42 8.33
CA VAL A 203 8.57 26.07 9.01
C VAL A 203 9.91 25.73 8.35
N PHE A 204 10.09 24.48 7.92
CA PHE A 204 11.32 23.99 7.28
C PHE A 204 11.00 23.11 6.06
N PRO A 205 10.49 23.70 4.97
CA PRO A 205 9.97 22.97 3.82
C PRO A 205 10.94 21.93 3.21
N ALA A 206 12.25 22.20 3.27
CA ALA A 206 13.28 21.31 2.77
C ALA A 206 13.29 19.93 3.45
N ALA A 207 12.80 19.83 4.69
CA ALA A 207 12.74 18.59 5.46
C ALA A 207 11.42 17.83 5.30
N ALA A 208 10.37 18.45 4.75
CA ALA A 208 9.03 17.87 4.74
C ALA A 208 8.96 16.57 3.92
N VAL A 209 9.52 16.55 2.72
CA VAL A 209 9.57 15.33 1.88
C VAL A 209 10.45 14.24 2.49
N PRO A 210 11.70 14.54 2.94
CA PRO A 210 12.50 13.60 3.71
C PRO A 210 11.84 13.07 4.98
N ALA A 211 10.99 13.85 5.66
CA ALA A 211 10.28 13.41 6.86
C ALA A 211 9.27 12.30 6.56
N VAL A 212 8.61 12.33 5.40
CA VAL A 212 7.75 11.20 4.97
C VAL A 212 8.57 9.93 4.81
N ALA A 213 9.75 10.01 4.18
CA ALA A 213 10.64 8.86 4.05
C ALA A 213 11.14 8.37 5.43
N ALA A 214 11.48 9.29 6.34
CA ALA A 214 11.90 8.94 7.71
C ALA A 214 10.78 8.22 8.48
N VAL A 215 9.52 8.66 8.35
CA VAL A 215 8.34 8.00 8.95
C VAL A 215 8.13 6.61 8.37
N LEU A 216 8.24 6.44 7.06
CA LEU A 216 8.16 5.14 6.40
C LEU A 216 9.24 4.18 6.87
N LEU A 217 10.50 4.62 6.94
CA LEU A 217 11.61 3.81 7.43
C LEU A 217 11.46 3.47 8.93
N ALA A 218 10.93 4.40 9.73
CA ALA A 218 10.62 4.15 11.13
C ALA A 218 9.51 3.10 11.29
N ASN A 219 8.45 3.17 10.49
CA ASN A 219 7.40 2.16 10.48
C ASN A 219 7.95 0.77 10.14
N LEU A 220 8.82 0.69 9.14
CA LEU A 220 9.48 -0.55 8.74
C LEU A 220 10.37 -1.10 9.87
N ALA A 221 11.17 -0.23 10.51
CA ALA A 221 12.03 -0.62 11.63
C ALA A 221 11.22 -1.10 12.85
N LEU A 222 10.10 -0.44 13.18
CA LEU A 222 9.19 -0.88 14.24
C LEU A 222 8.58 -2.25 13.94
N GLY A 223 8.18 -2.48 12.69
CA GLY A 223 7.65 -3.77 12.25
C GLY A 223 8.66 -4.90 12.38
N ILE A 224 9.90 -4.69 11.89
CA ILE A 224 11.00 -5.66 11.99
C ILE A 224 11.39 -5.93 13.47
N ALA A 225 11.40 -4.89 14.30
CA ALA A 225 11.76 -5.02 15.71
C ALA A 225 10.62 -5.54 16.60
N GLY A 226 9.42 -5.79 16.06
CA GLY A 226 8.25 -6.23 16.83
C GLY A 226 7.70 -5.19 17.82
N VAL A 227 8.09 -3.91 17.71
CA VAL A 227 7.71 -2.88 18.67
C VAL A 227 6.31 -2.34 18.36
N SER A 228 5.36 -2.59 19.25
CA SER A 228 3.94 -2.21 19.11
C SER A 228 3.41 -1.35 20.26
N ALA A 229 4.14 -1.25 21.37
CA ALA A 229 3.70 -0.48 22.53
C ALA A 229 3.52 1.01 22.20
N LEU A 230 2.43 1.63 22.69
CA LEU A 230 2.00 2.98 22.32
C LEU A 230 3.11 4.03 22.44
N TRP A 231 3.74 4.16 23.61
CA TRP A 231 4.71 5.24 23.84
C TRP A 231 5.99 5.10 23.03
N PRO A 232 6.66 3.92 22.94
CA PRO A 232 7.76 3.72 22.02
C PRO A 232 7.40 4.06 20.56
N VAL A 233 6.25 3.61 20.07
CA VAL A 233 5.77 3.90 18.71
C VAL A 233 5.63 5.42 18.49
N LEU A 234 4.97 6.13 19.41
CA LEU A 234 4.79 7.59 19.32
C LEU A 234 6.14 8.33 19.33
N LEU A 235 7.05 7.94 20.23
CA LEU A 235 8.39 8.56 20.32
C LEU A 235 9.22 8.34 19.05
N VAL A 236 9.18 7.13 18.49
CA VAL A 236 9.90 6.81 17.24
C VAL A 236 9.35 7.62 16.08
N PHE A 237 8.03 7.73 15.90
CA PHE A 237 7.45 8.56 14.85
C PHE A 237 7.68 10.05 15.06
N ALA A 238 7.59 10.54 16.30
CA ALA A 238 7.91 11.93 16.61
C ALA A 238 9.38 12.25 16.28
N PHE A 239 10.30 11.35 16.64
CA PHE A 239 11.72 11.50 16.31
C PHE A 239 11.97 11.40 14.81
N ALA A 240 11.37 10.41 14.13
CA ALA A 240 11.52 10.21 12.70
C ALA A 240 11.05 11.44 11.90
N ALA A 241 9.86 11.93 12.19
CA ALA A 241 9.37 13.14 11.52
C ALA A 241 10.17 14.38 11.94
N GLY A 242 10.29 14.65 13.25
CA GLY A 242 10.83 15.90 13.80
C GLY A 242 12.34 16.06 13.62
N ALA A 243 13.14 15.01 13.85
CA ALA A 243 14.60 15.03 13.73
C ALA A 243 15.10 14.29 12.49
N GLY A 244 14.53 13.10 12.19
CA GLY A 244 14.91 12.28 11.04
C GLY A 244 14.71 13.01 9.71
N GLY A 245 13.60 13.71 9.53
CA GLY A 245 13.34 14.53 8.35
C GLY A 245 14.44 15.57 8.08
N PRO A 246 14.76 16.46 9.03
CA PRO A 246 15.90 17.39 8.92
C PRO A 246 17.25 16.72 8.71
N LEU A 247 17.53 15.60 9.36
CA LEU A 247 18.77 14.84 9.17
C LEU A 247 18.88 14.29 7.75
N LEU A 248 17.83 13.66 7.23
CA LEU A 248 17.77 13.17 5.85
C LEU A 248 17.84 14.33 4.84
N ALA A 249 17.24 15.49 5.14
CA ALA A 249 17.36 16.66 4.28
C ALA A 249 18.82 17.16 4.17
N ARG A 250 19.62 17.01 5.23
CA ARG A 250 21.06 17.30 5.20
C ARG A 250 21.85 16.22 4.47
N ALA A 251 21.47 14.94 4.64
CA ALA A 251 22.10 13.81 3.96
C ALA A 251 21.77 13.78 2.45
N TRP A 252 20.59 14.28 2.07
CA TRP A 252 20.10 14.34 0.68
C TRP A 252 19.97 15.80 0.17
N PRO A 253 21.08 16.58 0.13
CA PRO A 253 21.02 18.02 -0.16
C PRO A 253 20.71 18.32 -1.63
N THR A 254 20.94 17.36 -2.53
CA THR A 254 20.75 17.55 -3.97
C THR A 254 19.49 16.85 -4.48
N PRO A 255 18.91 17.29 -5.62
CA PRO A 255 17.81 16.59 -6.28
C PRO A 255 18.11 15.11 -6.56
N LEU A 256 19.37 14.80 -6.92
CA LEU A 256 19.81 13.44 -7.19
C LEU A 256 19.83 12.59 -5.91
N SER A 257 20.48 13.08 -4.84
CA SER A 257 20.54 12.34 -3.57
C SER A 257 19.15 12.18 -2.95
N LEU A 258 18.28 13.18 -3.05
CA LEU A 258 16.88 13.07 -2.62
C LEU A 258 16.14 12.03 -3.44
N GLY A 259 16.22 12.07 -4.77
CA GLY A 259 15.55 11.10 -5.65
C GLY A 259 16.02 9.66 -5.39
N LEU A 260 17.33 9.45 -5.20
CA LEU A 260 17.90 8.14 -4.85
C LEU A 260 17.46 7.67 -3.46
N GLY A 261 17.47 8.55 -2.46
CA GLY A 261 17.02 8.24 -1.10
C GLY A 261 15.54 7.83 -1.05
N LEU A 262 14.67 8.54 -1.78
CA LEU A 262 13.26 8.20 -1.89
C LEU A 262 13.04 6.87 -2.62
N ALA A 263 13.76 6.61 -3.72
CA ALA A 263 13.73 5.33 -4.42
C ALA A 263 14.25 4.19 -3.53
N ALA A 264 15.29 4.43 -2.74
CA ALA A 264 15.81 3.46 -1.78
C ALA A 264 14.80 3.15 -0.65
N THR A 265 13.99 4.13 -0.23
CA THR A 265 12.90 3.90 0.73
C THR A 265 11.85 2.93 0.16
N ILE A 266 11.46 3.08 -1.11
CA ILE A 266 10.53 2.14 -1.77
C ILE A 266 11.17 0.75 -1.91
N ALA A 267 12.45 0.71 -2.32
CA ALA A 267 13.19 -0.55 -2.45
C ALA A 267 13.35 -1.29 -1.11
N ALA A 268 13.46 -0.56 0.00
CA ALA A 268 13.50 -1.15 1.35
C ALA A 268 12.18 -1.86 1.68
N TYR A 269 11.03 -1.25 1.35
CA TYR A 269 9.73 -1.92 1.50
C TYR A 269 9.63 -3.17 0.63
N LEU A 270 10.02 -3.08 -0.65
CA LEU A 270 10.03 -4.24 -1.54
C LEU A 270 10.90 -5.38 -1.00
N LEU A 271 12.09 -5.04 -0.49
CA LEU A 271 13.02 -6.02 0.08
C LEU A 271 12.41 -6.72 1.30
N VAL A 272 11.86 -5.95 2.25
CA VAL A 272 11.28 -6.54 3.47
C VAL A 272 10.03 -7.34 3.13
N LEU A 273 9.15 -6.85 2.28
CA LEU A 273 7.99 -7.62 1.80
C LEU A 273 8.40 -8.94 1.11
N GLY A 274 9.55 -8.97 0.45
CA GLY A 274 10.06 -10.16 -0.22
C GLY A 274 10.78 -11.16 0.71
N VAL A 275 11.29 -10.70 1.86
CA VAL A 275 12.02 -11.53 2.83
C VAL A 275 11.10 -11.96 3.97
N ASP A 276 10.37 -11.01 4.54
CA ASP A 276 9.45 -11.20 5.65
C ASP A 276 8.30 -10.18 5.57
N GLY A 277 7.26 -10.54 4.83
CA GLY A 277 6.06 -9.72 4.67
C GLY A 277 5.29 -9.49 5.98
N SER A 278 5.43 -10.39 6.96
CA SER A 278 4.80 -10.29 8.27
C SER A 278 5.27 -9.06 9.05
N SER A 279 6.55 -8.69 8.95
CA SER A 279 7.12 -7.48 9.54
C SER A 279 6.44 -6.20 9.05
N VAL A 280 6.04 -6.14 7.77
CA VAL A 280 5.29 -4.99 7.23
C VAL A 280 3.83 -5.06 7.67
N ALA A 281 3.23 -6.23 7.60
CA ALA A 281 1.83 -6.45 7.96
C ALA A 281 1.56 -6.17 9.44
N LEU A 282 2.47 -6.54 10.33
CA LEU A 282 2.39 -6.33 11.78
C LEU A 282 3.10 -5.04 12.24
N SER A 283 3.31 -4.07 11.33
CA SER A 283 3.80 -2.74 11.68
C SER A 283 2.64 -1.82 12.12
N PRO A 284 2.92 -0.70 12.82
CA PRO A 284 1.88 0.23 13.27
C PRO A 284 0.96 0.75 12.16
N PHE A 285 1.48 0.94 10.94
CA PHE A 285 0.72 1.37 9.77
C PHE A 285 0.37 0.22 8.82
N GLY A 286 0.62 -1.02 9.21
CA GLY A 286 0.29 -2.21 8.44
C GLY A 286 -1.21 -2.42 8.23
N PRO A 287 -1.63 -3.45 7.51
CA PRO A 287 -3.03 -3.84 7.38
C PRO A 287 -3.70 -4.09 8.73
N THR A 288 -5.02 -3.99 8.75
CA THR A 288 -5.83 -4.26 9.94
C THR A 288 -6.78 -5.42 9.70
N GLN A 289 -7.39 -5.94 10.78
CA GLN A 289 -8.36 -7.02 10.73
C GLN A 289 -9.57 -6.73 9.81
N ASN A 290 -9.89 -5.45 9.63
CA ASN A 290 -11.01 -5.01 8.78
C ASN A 290 -10.78 -5.23 7.29
N ALA A 291 -9.56 -5.58 6.88
CA ALA A 291 -9.18 -5.84 5.49
C ALA A 291 -8.49 -7.21 5.39
N ARG A 292 -7.19 -7.20 5.20
CA ARG A 292 -6.35 -8.40 5.09
C ARG A 292 -5.05 -8.13 5.85
N PHE A 293 -4.46 -9.15 6.43
CA PHE A 293 -3.25 -9.00 7.23
C PHE A 293 -1.94 -9.09 6.43
N TYR A 294 -1.96 -9.18 5.11
CA TYR A 294 -0.74 -9.23 4.30
C TYR A 294 -0.63 -8.06 3.35
N GLY A 295 0.57 -7.80 2.87
CA GLY A 295 0.87 -6.74 1.92
C GLY A 295 0.87 -5.34 2.55
N LEU A 296 0.48 -4.35 1.78
CA LEU A 296 0.42 -2.95 2.20
C LEU A 296 -1.00 -2.53 2.55
N SER A 297 -1.14 -1.69 3.57
CA SER A 297 -2.40 -1.00 3.86
C SER A 297 -2.58 0.21 2.94
N ASN A 298 -3.82 0.66 2.72
CA ASN A 298 -4.12 1.90 2.02
C ASN A 298 -3.39 3.12 2.62
N LEU A 299 -3.12 3.09 3.94
CA LEU A 299 -2.35 4.11 4.64
C LEU A 299 -0.88 4.11 4.21
N LEU A 300 -0.22 2.94 4.20
CA LEU A 300 1.18 2.80 3.74
C LEU A 300 1.31 3.11 2.25
N GLU A 301 0.37 2.65 1.43
CA GLU A 301 0.31 2.99 0.01
C GLU A 301 0.28 4.51 -0.18
N THR A 302 -0.62 5.22 0.52
CA THR A 302 -0.74 6.68 0.42
C THR A 302 0.51 7.41 0.87
N LEU A 303 1.18 6.92 1.93
CA LEU A 303 2.48 7.45 2.36
C LEU A 303 3.58 7.22 1.31
N LEU A 304 3.58 6.07 0.62
CA LEU A 304 4.54 5.73 -0.43
C LEU A 304 4.35 6.52 -1.73
N LEU A 305 3.15 7.09 -1.99
CA LEU A 305 2.89 7.90 -3.19
C LEU A 305 3.86 9.07 -3.31
N LEU A 306 4.12 9.80 -2.23
CA LEU A 306 5.02 10.96 -2.29
C LEU A 306 6.46 10.56 -2.64
N PRO A 307 7.11 9.59 -1.97
CA PRO A 307 8.41 9.07 -2.40
C PRO A 307 8.43 8.58 -3.85
N ALA A 308 7.39 7.85 -4.28
CA ALA A 308 7.30 7.30 -5.63
C ALA A 308 7.27 8.39 -6.70
N LEU A 309 6.35 9.34 -6.58
CA LEU A 309 6.18 10.40 -7.55
C LEU A 309 7.36 11.39 -7.53
N ALA A 310 7.88 11.73 -6.34
CA ALA A 310 9.03 12.62 -6.22
C ALA A 310 10.32 11.98 -6.76
N ALA A 311 10.61 10.70 -6.45
CA ALA A 311 11.74 9.98 -7.02
C ALA A 311 11.62 9.87 -8.54
N GLY A 312 10.43 9.50 -9.06
CA GLY A 312 10.15 9.43 -10.49
C GLY A 312 10.41 10.76 -11.20
N ALA A 313 9.95 11.85 -10.62
CA ALA A 313 10.16 13.20 -11.14
C ALA A 313 11.65 13.61 -11.15
N LEU A 314 12.35 13.43 -10.02
CA LEU A 314 13.75 13.86 -9.86
C LEU A 314 14.72 13.03 -10.68
N LEU A 315 14.59 11.70 -10.65
CA LEU A 315 15.44 10.79 -11.42
C LEU A 315 15.10 10.82 -12.91
N GLY A 316 13.82 10.96 -13.26
CA GLY A 316 13.37 11.18 -14.63
C GLY A 316 13.92 12.48 -15.23
N ALA A 317 13.94 13.58 -14.48
CA ALA A 317 14.52 14.83 -14.91
C ALA A 317 16.04 14.73 -15.12
N ARG A 318 16.75 13.88 -14.39
CA ARG A 318 18.22 13.72 -14.46
C ARG A 318 18.66 12.71 -15.49
N PHE A 319 17.96 11.56 -15.61
CA PHE A 319 18.38 10.40 -16.40
C PHE A 319 17.39 10.04 -17.53
N GLY A 320 16.30 10.81 -17.66
CA GLY A 320 15.30 10.63 -18.71
C GLY A 320 14.23 9.58 -18.38
N TRP A 321 13.43 9.27 -19.40
CA TRP A 321 12.22 8.44 -19.26
C TRP A 321 12.48 7.01 -18.80
N LEU A 322 13.68 6.47 -19.06
CA LEU A 322 14.06 5.13 -18.58
C LEU A 322 14.11 5.09 -17.04
N ALA A 323 14.71 6.12 -16.41
CA ALA A 323 14.77 6.21 -14.95
C ALA A 323 13.39 6.48 -14.36
N PHE A 324 12.56 7.32 -15.00
CA PHE A 324 11.16 7.51 -14.63
C PHE A 324 10.40 6.20 -14.64
N GLY A 325 10.50 5.43 -15.72
CA GLY A 325 9.86 4.12 -15.86
C GLY A 325 10.38 3.08 -14.85
N ALA A 326 11.68 3.10 -14.54
CA ALA A 326 12.26 2.20 -13.53
C ALA A 326 11.71 2.48 -12.11
N VAL A 327 11.54 3.76 -11.72
CA VAL A 327 10.93 4.13 -10.44
C VAL A 327 9.44 3.77 -10.43
N ALA A 328 8.72 4.03 -11.52
CA ALA A 328 7.34 3.63 -11.65
C ALA A 328 7.19 2.11 -11.48
N LEU A 329 7.98 1.31 -12.20
CA LEU A 329 7.98 -0.15 -12.09
C LEU A 329 8.30 -0.62 -10.66
N LEU A 330 9.33 -0.06 -10.02
CA LEU A 330 9.66 -0.36 -8.63
C LEU A 330 8.46 -0.11 -7.71
N SER A 331 7.79 1.04 -7.86
CA SER A 331 6.62 1.40 -7.06
C SER A 331 5.43 0.45 -7.32
N PHE A 332 5.16 0.13 -8.59
CA PHE A 332 4.11 -0.82 -8.96
C PHE A 332 4.37 -2.21 -8.40
N VAL A 333 5.59 -2.75 -8.52
CA VAL A 333 5.94 -4.06 -7.97
C VAL A 333 5.79 -4.06 -6.45
N THR A 334 6.24 -3.00 -5.77
CA THR A 334 6.14 -2.90 -4.30
C THR A 334 4.70 -2.86 -3.82
N VAL A 335 3.81 -2.11 -4.49
CA VAL A 335 2.43 -1.88 -4.03
C VAL A 335 1.47 -2.94 -4.57
N ALA A 336 1.54 -3.23 -5.86
CA ALA A 336 0.55 -4.05 -6.55
C ALA A 336 0.98 -5.51 -6.78
N GLY A 337 2.28 -5.83 -6.65
CA GLY A 337 2.76 -7.20 -6.81
C GLY A 337 2.13 -8.13 -5.78
N ASN A 338 1.55 -9.25 -6.24
CA ASN A 338 0.72 -10.13 -5.41
C ASN A 338 1.47 -10.76 -4.23
N ARG A 339 2.77 -11.01 -4.41
CA ARG A 339 3.69 -11.51 -3.35
C ARG A 339 4.22 -10.42 -2.43
N PHE A 340 3.93 -9.16 -2.71
CA PHE A 340 4.46 -8.00 -1.99
C PHE A 340 3.33 -7.17 -1.38
N GLY A 341 2.99 -6.03 -1.98
CA GLY A 341 1.92 -5.17 -1.50
C GLY A 341 0.53 -5.72 -1.70
N ALA A 342 0.34 -6.51 -2.76
CA ALA A 342 -0.91 -7.19 -3.13
C ALA A 342 -2.14 -6.25 -3.22
N ASP A 343 -1.91 -4.97 -3.53
CA ASP A 343 -2.97 -3.96 -3.61
C ASP A 343 -3.34 -3.59 -5.05
N GLY A 344 -4.41 -4.23 -5.55
CA GLY A 344 -4.93 -3.93 -6.89
C GLY A 344 -5.52 -2.51 -6.99
N GLY A 345 -6.05 -1.94 -5.90
CA GLY A 345 -6.48 -0.53 -5.84
C GLY A 345 -5.29 0.40 -5.98
N GLY A 346 -4.19 0.08 -5.29
CA GLY A 346 -2.94 0.82 -5.34
C GLY A 346 -2.31 0.87 -6.74
N ALA A 347 -2.51 -0.16 -7.56
CA ALA A 347 -2.10 -0.11 -8.97
C ALA A 347 -2.81 1.01 -9.74
N ILE A 348 -4.12 1.17 -9.55
CA ILE A 348 -4.92 2.22 -10.20
C ILE A 348 -4.47 3.60 -9.70
N VAL A 349 -4.23 3.73 -8.41
CA VAL A 349 -3.78 4.97 -7.76
C VAL A 349 -2.40 5.40 -8.28
N LEU A 350 -1.43 4.47 -8.33
CA LEU A 350 -0.10 4.72 -8.91
C LEU A 350 -0.19 5.08 -10.39
N ALA A 351 -1.02 4.36 -11.17
CA ALA A 351 -1.22 4.65 -12.59
C ALA A 351 -1.74 6.07 -12.80
N ALA A 352 -2.74 6.51 -12.04
CA ALA A 352 -3.26 7.88 -12.09
C ALA A 352 -2.17 8.91 -11.75
N GLY A 353 -1.43 8.69 -10.66
CA GLY A 353 -0.34 9.56 -10.24
C GLY A 353 0.78 9.68 -11.27
N PHE A 354 1.33 8.55 -11.72
CA PHE A 354 2.43 8.55 -12.70
C PHE A 354 1.98 9.05 -14.09
N ALA A 355 0.73 8.81 -14.51
CA ALA A 355 0.19 9.36 -15.75
C ALA A 355 0.14 10.89 -15.71
N VAL A 356 -0.43 11.48 -14.66
CA VAL A 356 -0.48 12.94 -14.49
C VAL A 356 0.94 13.51 -14.38
N LEU A 357 1.83 12.87 -13.60
CA LEU A 357 3.22 13.27 -13.47
C LEU A 357 3.93 13.26 -14.82
N GLY A 358 3.79 12.19 -15.58
CA GLY A 358 4.41 12.05 -16.91
C GLY A 358 3.95 13.12 -17.88
N VAL A 359 2.66 13.44 -17.90
CA VAL A 359 2.08 14.52 -18.74
C VAL A 359 2.68 15.88 -18.42
N LEU A 360 2.73 16.22 -17.13
CA LEU A 360 3.24 17.53 -16.68
C LEU A 360 4.75 17.66 -16.89
N LEU A 361 5.52 16.56 -16.73
CA LEU A 361 6.97 16.56 -16.99
C LEU A 361 7.31 16.61 -18.48
N ALA A 362 6.51 16.00 -19.34
CA ALA A 362 6.73 15.98 -20.79
C ALA A 362 6.40 17.33 -21.44
N GLU A 363 5.75 18.28 -20.74
CA GLU A 363 5.16 19.50 -21.35
C GLU A 363 4.28 19.13 -22.55
N ALA A 364 3.54 18.05 -22.41
CA ALA A 364 3.18 17.21 -23.52
C ALA A 364 1.90 17.65 -24.21
N ARG A 365 1.96 17.54 -25.50
CA ARG A 365 0.81 17.47 -26.40
C ARG A 365 -0.01 16.20 -26.10
N ARG A 366 -1.30 16.23 -26.44
CA ARG A 366 -2.31 15.16 -26.17
C ARG A 366 -1.84 13.71 -26.48
N ARG A 367 -0.89 13.52 -27.41
CA ARG A 367 -0.34 12.20 -27.76
C ARG A 367 0.51 11.57 -26.66
N ALA A 368 1.27 12.36 -25.90
CA ALA A 368 2.10 11.81 -24.81
C ALA A 368 1.23 11.43 -23.60
N LEU A 369 0.10 12.09 -23.36
CA LEU A 369 -0.90 11.66 -22.38
C LEU A 369 -1.42 10.27 -22.73
N ALA A 370 -1.85 10.05 -23.97
CA ALA A 370 -2.33 8.76 -24.42
C ALA A 370 -1.27 7.65 -24.27
N VAL A 371 0.00 7.97 -24.61
CA VAL A 371 1.11 7.03 -24.41
C VAL A 371 1.39 6.76 -22.94
N ALA A 372 1.40 7.77 -22.06
CA ALA A 372 1.65 7.59 -20.64
C ALA A 372 0.55 6.74 -19.98
N VAL A 373 -0.71 7.00 -20.31
CA VAL A 373 -1.86 6.20 -19.85
C VAL A 373 -1.77 4.77 -20.40
N ALA A 374 -1.48 4.61 -21.68
CA ALA A 374 -1.34 3.28 -22.29
C ALA A 374 -0.21 2.47 -21.65
N VAL A 375 0.95 3.10 -21.38
CA VAL A 375 2.07 2.44 -20.70
C VAL A 375 1.71 2.08 -19.26
N ALA A 376 1.05 2.95 -18.51
CA ALA A 376 0.59 2.65 -17.15
C ALA A 376 -0.40 1.48 -17.12
N VAL A 377 -1.36 1.46 -18.05
CA VAL A 377 -2.32 0.35 -18.21
C VAL A 377 -1.61 -0.94 -18.63
N VAL A 378 -0.69 -0.89 -19.58
CA VAL A 378 0.09 -2.08 -20.02
C VAL A 378 0.95 -2.63 -18.89
N LEU A 379 1.59 -1.76 -18.08
CA LEU A 379 2.37 -2.19 -16.91
C LEU A 379 1.47 -2.83 -15.86
N ALA A 380 0.33 -2.22 -15.55
CA ALA A 380 -0.64 -2.78 -14.61
C ALA A 380 -1.15 -4.15 -15.08
N LEU A 381 -1.60 -4.25 -16.34
CA LEU A 381 -2.07 -5.51 -16.93
C LEU A 381 -0.95 -6.54 -17.06
N GLY A 382 0.27 -6.11 -17.40
CA GLY A 382 1.44 -7.00 -17.49
C GLY A 382 1.84 -7.61 -16.14
N LEU A 383 1.80 -6.83 -15.06
CA LEU A 383 2.02 -7.32 -13.70
C LEU A 383 0.91 -8.29 -13.27
N LEU A 384 -0.35 -7.95 -13.54
CA LEU A 384 -1.49 -8.82 -13.27
C LEU A 384 -1.41 -10.13 -14.04
N ALA A 385 -0.98 -10.10 -15.31
CA ALA A 385 -0.79 -11.30 -16.11
C ALA A 385 0.40 -12.15 -15.63
N ALA A 386 1.49 -11.50 -15.18
CA ALA A 386 2.63 -12.20 -14.59
C ALA A 386 2.26 -12.88 -13.26
N ASP A 387 1.49 -12.22 -12.41
CA ASP A 387 0.97 -12.78 -11.17
C ASP A 387 0.02 -13.97 -11.43
N ALA A 388 -0.87 -13.84 -12.43
CA ALA A 388 -1.76 -14.93 -12.85
C ALA A 388 -0.98 -16.16 -13.35
N ALA A 389 0.15 -15.94 -14.05
CA ALA A 389 0.99 -17.02 -14.56
C ALA A 389 1.79 -17.74 -13.45
N THR A 390 1.99 -17.13 -12.29
CA THR A 390 2.70 -17.73 -11.15
C THR A 390 1.81 -18.56 -10.22
N GLY A 391 0.52 -18.73 -10.53
CA GLY A 391 -0.39 -19.66 -9.86
C GLY A 391 -0.99 -19.16 -8.53
N SER A 392 -0.71 -17.93 -8.11
CA SER A 392 -1.35 -17.37 -6.92
C SER A 392 -2.75 -16.86 -7.26
N GLU A 393 -3.79 -17.51 -6.73
CA GLU A 393 -5.18 -17.08 -6.91
C GLU A 393 -5.48 -15.84 -6.05
N SER A 394 -5.28 -14.65 -6.60
CA SER A 394 -5.78 -13.42 -5.99
C SER A 394 -7.19 -13.07 -6.49
N HIS A 395 -7.89 -12.21 -5.75
CA HIS A 395 -9.17 -11.64 -6.22
C HIS A 395 -9.04 -10.97 -7.60
N VAL A 396 -7.88 -10.40 -7.89
CA VAL A 396 -7.59 -9.74 -9.17
C VAL A 396 -7.42 -10.73 -10.30
N THR A 397 -6.76 -11.88 -10.07
CA THR A 397 -6.65 -12.95 -11.07
C THR A 397 -8.00 -13.60 -11.37
N ARG A 398 -8.88 -13.69 -10.38
CA ARG A 398 -10.26 -14.18 -10.54
C ARG A 398 -11.08 -13.20 -11.38
N ALA A 399 -11.04 -11.90 -11.08
CA ALA A 399 -11.71 -10.86 -11.87
C ALA A 399 -11.21 -10.80 -13.32
N LEU A 400 -9.92 -11.12 -13.58
CA LEU A 400 -9.37 -11.23 -14.93
C LEU A 400 -9.94 -12.44 -15.69
N ARG A 401 -10.16 -13.57 -15.03
CA ARG A 401 -10.79 -14.77 -15.63
C ARG A 401 -12.24 -14.50 -16.00
N ASP A 402 -12.97 -13.70 -15.20
CA ASP A 402 -14.37 -13.33 -15.43
C ASP A 402 -14.54 -12.25 -16.51
N GLY A 403 -13.45 -11.73 -17.07
CA GLY A 403 -13.42 -10.77 -18.17
C GLY A 403 -13.88 -9.36 -17.80
N PRO A 404 -14.24 -8.50 -18.79
CA PRO A 404 -14.57 -7.08 -18.54
C PRO A 404 -15.74 -6.84 -17.59
N ALA A 405 -16.70 -7.79 -17.52
CA ALA A 405 -17.84 -7.71 -16.61
C ALA A 405 -17.39 -7.90 -15.14
N GLY A 406 -16.55 -8.88 -14.85
CA GLY A 406 -16.00 -9.10 -13.51
C GLY A 406 -15.18 -7.90 -13.02
N TRP A 407 -14.47 -7.21 -13.91
CA TRP A 407 -13.77 -5.96 -13.58
C TRP A 407 -14.71 -4.81 -13.22
N ALA A 408 -15.81 -4.67 -13.95
CA ALA A 408 -16.81 -3.63 -13.66
C ALA A 408 -17.50 -3.89 -12.32
N ASP A 409 -17.76 -5.14 -12.01
CA ASP A 409 -18.39 -5.57 -10.75
C ASP A 409 -17.43 -5.33 -9.56
N ASP A 410 -16.14 -5.72 -9.66
CA ASP A 410 -15.12 -5.47 -8.61
C ASP A 410 -14.93 -3.96 -8.36
N LEU A 411 -14.83 -3.16 -9.43
CA LEU A 411 -14.73 -1.71 -9.30
C LEU A 411 -16.01 -1.11 -8.67
N GLY A 412 -17.18 -1.56 -9.10
CA GLY A 412 -18.46 -1.16 -8.52
C GLY A 412 -18.56 -1.50 -7.03
N GLU A 413 -18.01 -2.66 -6.65
CA GLU A 413 -17.94 -3.08 -5.26
C GLU A 413 -17.03 -2.16 -4.42
N ARG A 414 -15.83 -1.86 -4.91
CA ARG A 414 -14.89 -0.95 -4.25
C ARG A 414 -15.47 0.46 -4.07
N ILE A 415 -16.09 1.00 -5.12
CA ILE A 415 -16.78 2.31 -5.05
C ILE A 415 -17.89 2.30 -4.00
N SER A 416 -18.70 1.24 -3.96
CA SER A 416 -19.78 1.13 -2.99
C SER A 416 -19.28 1.01 -1.55
N LEU A 417 -18.18 0.29 -1.31
CA LEU A 417 -17.53 0.20 0.00
C LEU A 417 -16.93 1.52 0.43
N SER A 418 -16.22 2.22 -0.47
CA SER A 418 -15.67 3.56 -0.19
C SER A 418 -16.79 4.54 0.19
N TRP A 419 -17.91 4.52 -0.55
CA TRP A 419 -19.09 5.33 -0.26
C TRP A 419 -19.72 4.97 1.09
N ALA A 420 -19.93 3.69 1.37
CA ALA A 420 -20.50 3.23 2.63
C ALA A 420 -19.64 3.68 3.83
N ARG A 421 -18.31 3.56 3.72
CA ARG A 421 -17.36 4.07 4.73
C ARG A 421 -17.44 5.59 4.90
N ALA A 422 -17.52 6.32 3.79
CA ALA A 422 -17.60 7.78 3.82
C ALA A 422 -18.88 8.31 4.47
N THR A 423 -19.96 7.52 4.43
CA THR A 423 -21.30 7.93 4.88
C THR A 423 -21.81 7.14 6.09
N GLN A 424 -21.00 6.28 6.70
CA GLN A 424 -21.42 5.46 7.84
C GLN A 424 -21.87 6.31 9.04
N ASP A 425 -21.21 7.50 9.24
CA ASP A 425 -21.48 8.43 10.33
C ASP A 425 -21.42 9.88 9.82
N TRP A 426 -22.31 10.73 10.31
CA TRP A 426 -22.38 12.13 9.90
C TRP A 426 -21.07 12.91 10.17
N TYR A 427 -20.37 12.62 11.28
CA TYR A 427 -19.10 13.27 11.61
C TYR A 427 -17.97 12.83 10.68
N VAL A 428 -17.96 11.56 10.25
CA VAL A 428 -17.01 11.05 9.24
C VAL A 428 -17.27 11.76 7.92
N THR A 429 -18.51 11.84 7.47
CA THR A 429 -18.92 12.56 6.25
C THR A 429 -18.49 14.03 6.30
N LEU A 430 -18.72 14.72 7.43
CA LEU A 430 -18.31 16.11 7.61
C LEU A 430 -16.79 16.27 7.57
N LEU A 431 -16.04 15.40 8.27
CA LEU A 431 -14.58 15.41 8.26
C LEU A 431 -14.05 15.21 6.83
N LEU A 432 -14.57 14.24 6.11
CA LEU A 432 -14.19 13.99 4.72
C LEU A 432 -14.49 15.21 3.83
N ALA A 433 -15.66 15.82 3.95
CA ALA A 433 -16.00 17.01 3.20
C ALA A 433 -15.01 18.17 3.47
N VAL A 434 -14.62 18.38 4.73
CA VAL A 434 -13.61 19.39 5.11
C VAL A 434 -12.24 19.06 4.51
N LEU A 435 -11.80 17.80 4.57
CA LEU A 435 -10.50 17.38 4.02
C LEU A 435 -10.47 17.49 2.48
N VAL A 436 -11.55 17.08 1.80
CA VAL A 436 -11.70 17.25 0.35
C VAL A 436 -11.66 18.72 -0.04
N LEU A 437 -12.42 19.57 0.66
CA LEU A 437 -12.41 21.00 0.42
C LEU A 437 -11.02 21.62 0.65
N ALA A 438 -10.33 21.22 1.72
CA ALA A 438 -8.96 21.67 2.01
C ALA A 438 -7.99 21.29 0.88
N LEU A 439 -8.05 20.05 0.41
CA LEU A 439 -7.21 19.60 -0.71
C LEU A 439 -7.56 20.36 -2.00
N ALA A 440 -8.84 20.52 -2.32
CA ALA A 440 -9.29 21.27 -3.48
C ALA A 440 -8.82 22.74 -3.46
N LEU A 441 -8.92 23.40 -2.30
CA LEU A 441 -8.43 24.78 -2.11
C LEU A 441 -6.90 24.88 -2.28
N LEU A 442 -6.14 23.91 -1.75
CA LEU A 442 -4.70 23.86 -1.95
C LEU A 442 -4.33 23.66 -3.42
N VAL A 443 -4.99 22.75 -4.12
CA VAL A 443 -4.79 22.52 -5.56
C VAL A 443 -5.14 23.78 -6.34
N ALA A 444 -6.29 24.39 -6.10
CA ALA A 444 -6.72 25.63 -6.74
C ALA A 444 -5.71 26.76 -6.52
N ARG A 445 -5.21 26.92 -5.28
CA ARG A 445 -4.16 27.91 -4.95
C ARG A 445 -2.85 27.64 -5.69
N THR A 446 -2.42 26.38 -5.79
CA THR A 446 -1.21 25.99 -6.52
C THR A 446 -1.37 26.32 -8.02
N LEU A 447 -2.49 25.95 -8.61
CA LEU A 447 -2.81 26.25 -10.01
C LEU A 447 -2.91 27.75 -10.28
N ALA A 448 -3.57 28.51 -9.40
CA ALA A 448 -3.71 29.96 -9.55
C ALA A 448 -2.35 30.69 -9.45
N ARG A 449 -1.42 30.21 -8.65
CA ARG A 449 -0.12 30.86 -8.42
C ARG A 449 0.97 30.44 -9.40
N ARG A 450 1.01 29.17 -9.79
CA ARG A 450 2.15 28.59 -10.54
C ARG A 450 1.71 27.87 -11.83
N GLY A 451 0.39 27.73 -12.04
CA GLY A 451 -0.16 26.98 -13.16
C GLY A 451 0.15 25.48 -13.10
N ALA A 452 -0.24 24.75 -14.12
CA ALA A 452 0.17 23.37 -14.34
C ALA A 452 1.53 23.37 -15.08
N SER A 453 2.60 23.11 -14.37
CA SER A 453 3.98 23.18 -14.83
C SER A 453 4.82 22.04 -14.26
N ARG A 454 6.06 21.91 -14.71
CA ARG A 454 7.01 20.93 -14.14
C ARG A 454 7.22 21.13 -12.63
N GLU A 455 7.19 22.36 -12.15
CA GLU A 455 7.39 22.69 -10.73
C GLU A 455 6.22 22.25 -9.85
N THR A 456 5.02 22.15 -10.43
CA THR A 456 3.81 21.71 -9.75
C THR A 456 3.45 20.26 -10.09
N ALA A 457 4.30 19.57 -10.86
CA ALA A 457 3.99 18.23 -11.36
C ALA A 457 3.79 17.20 -10.23
N VAL A 458 4.67 17.19 -9.22
CA VAL A 458 4.57 16.23 -8.10
C VAL A 458 3.32 16.47 -7.25
N PRO A 459 3.04 17.70 -6.72
CA PRO A 459 1.83 17.91 -5.93
C PRO A 459 0.54 17.66 -6.74
N LEU A 460 0.47 18.03 -8.02
CA LEU A 460 -0.72 17.77 -8.83
C LEU A 460 -0.91 16.28 -9.15
N ALA A 461 0.18 15.56 -9.41
CA ALA A 461 0.14 14.11 -9.60
C ALA A 461 -0.31 13.39 -8.30
N LEU A 462 0.17 13.86 -7.15
CA LEU A 462 -0.27 13.34 -5.86
C LEU A 462 -1.75 13.61 -5.60
N ALA A 463 -2.25 14.81 -5.91
CA ALA A 463 -3.68 15.11 -5.79
C ALA A 463 -4.54 14.20 -6.69
N ALA A 464 -4.07 13.92 -7.92
CA ALA A 464 -4.75 12.98 -8.81
C ALA A 464 -4.74 11.54 -8.28
N ALA A 465 -3.61 11.08 -7.71
CA ALA A 465 -3.49 9.78 -7.07
C ALA A 465 -4.42 9.67 -5.85
N VAL A 466 -4.46 10.68 -4.98
CA VAL A 466 -5.37 10.73 -3.83
C VAL A 466 -6.84 10.71 -4.28
N ALA A 467 -7.18 11.47 -5.33
CA ALA A 467 -8.55 11.45 -5.89
C ALA A 467 -8.93 10.06 -6.44
N ALA A 468 -8.00 9.36 -7.12
CA ALA A 468 -8.22 7.98 -7.54
C ALA A 468 -8.38 7.03 -6.34
N SER A 469 -7.55 7.21 -5.31
CA SER A 469 -7.59 6.40 -4.08
C SER A 469 -8.94 6.52 -3.35
N LEU A 470 -9.57 7.70 -3.34
CA LEU A 470 -10.91 7.89 -2.77
C LEU A 470 -12.01 7.08 -3.48
N VAL A 471 -11.77 6.71 -4.73
CA VAL A 471 -12.74 5.95 -5.53
C VAL A 471 -12.55 4.44 -5.34
N VAL A 472 -11.29 3.98 -5.20
CA VAL A 472 -10.97 2.55 -5.23
C VAL A 472 -10.59 1.95 -3.87
N ASN A 473 -10.32 2.79 -2.85
CA ASN A 473 -9.90 2.35 -1.53
C ASN A 473 -11.00 2.57 -0.49
N ASP A 474 -11.11 1.65 0.44
CA ASP A 474 -12.13 1.62 1.49
C ASP A 474 -11.79 2.40 2.76
N SER A 475 -10.70 3.17 2.77
CA SER A 475 -10.23 3.95 3.94
C SER A 475 -10.12 5.45 3.61
N PRO A 476 -11.20 6.13 3.20
CA PRO A 476 -11.14 7.48 2.65
C PRO A 476 -10.60 8.53 3.63
N THR A 477 -10.82 8.37 4.94
CA THR A 477 -10.36 9.31 5.96
C THR A 477 -8.83 9.31 6.09
N ASP A 478 -8.22 8.13 6.20
CA ASP A 478 -6.76 7.97 6.31
C ASP A 478 -6.07 8.46 5.05
N VAL A 479 -6.61 8.09 3.88
CA VAL A 479 -6.11 8.49 2.56
C VAL A 479 -6.12 10.01 2.41
N LEU A 480 -7.22 10.68 2.77
CA LEU A 480 -7.33 12.13 2.65
C LEU A 480 -6.42 12.87 3.62
N LEU A 481 -6.34 12.44 4.89
CA LEU A 481 -5.49 13.06 5.88
C LEU A 481 -4.02 12.99 5.46
N VAL A 482 -3.55 11.79 5.12
CA VAL A 482 -2.17 11.57 4.68
C VAL A 482 -1.91 12.24 3.33
N GLY A 483 -2.83 12.11 2.39
CA GLY A 483 -2.73 12.73 1.08
C GLY A 483 -2.64 14.26 1.14
N LEU A 484 -3.40 14.90 2.03
CA LEU A 484 -3.34 16.34 2.27
C LEU A 484 -1.98 16.78 2.82
N VAL A 485 -1.45 16.05 3.81
CA VAL A 485 -0.15 16.33 4.42
C VAL A 485 0.98 16.08 3.42
N ALA A 486 0.92 14.99 2.67
CA ALA A 486 1.88 14.68 1.61
C ALA A 486 1.83 15.72 0.48
N TYR A 487 0.63 16.18 0.09
CA TYR A 487 0.46 17.30 -0.85
C TYR A 487 1.15 18.56 -0.35
N LEU A 488 0.91 18.94 0.91
CA LEU A 488 1.53 20.12 1.52
C LEU A 488 3.06 19.99 1.55
N ALA A 489 3.58 18.80 1.90
CA ALA A 489 5.00 18.50 1.90
C ALA A 489 5.59 18.61 0.48
N ALA A 490 4.91 18.09 -0.54
CA ALA A 490 5.32 18.20 -1.94
C ALA A 490 5.30 19.66 -2.43
N ASP A 491 4.17 20.36 -2.20
CA ASP A 491 3.98 21.75 -2.67
C ASP A 491 5.01 22.72 -2.09
N ARG A 492 5.43 22.50 -0.84
CA ARG A 492 6.41 23.35 -0.14
C ARG A 492 7.83 22.83 -0.26
N GLY A 493 8.04 21.52 -0.21
CA GLY A 493 9.36 20.89 -0.18
C GLY A 493 10.02 20.71 -1.55
N MET A 494 9.23 20.69 -2.64
CA MET A 494 9.72 20.52 -4.01
C MET A 494 9.83 21.85 -4.78
N LEU A 495 10.26 22.94 -4.10
CA LEU A 495 10.41 24.26 -4.73
C LEU A 495 11.48 24.27 -5.84
N PRO A 496 11.42 25.25 -6.79
CA PRO A 496 12.21 25.31 -8.03
C PRO A 496 13.73 25.18 -7.88
N ALA A 497 14.28 25.57 -6.73
CA ALA A 497 15.72 25.46 -6.45
C ALA A 497 16.26 24.00 -6.51
N ARG A 498 15.39 23.00 -6.49
CA ARG A 498 15.75 21.58 -6.57
C ARG A 498 15.59 20.97 -7.98
N TRP A 499 15.00 21.72 -8.92
CA TRP A 499 14.91 21.23 -10.30
C TRP A 499 16.22 21.51 -11.04
N PRO A 500 16.82 20.52 -11.70
CA PRO A 500 17.87 20.80 -12.66
C PRO A 500 17.28 21.70 -13.74
N GLY A 501 17.75 22.95 -13.81
CA GLY A 501 17.37 23.86 -14.88
C GLY A 501 17.58 23.15 -16.24
N PRO A 502 16.81 23.49 -17.27
CA PRO A 502 17.01 22.93 -18.59
C PRO A 502 18.50 23.10 -18.92
N SER A 503 19.19 22.00 -19.17
CA SER A 503 20.56 22.07 -19.65
C SER A 503 20.50 22.96 -20.88
N ARG A 504 20.92 24.22 -20.70
CA ARG A 504 21.18 25.08 -21.86
C ARG A 504 22.20 24.29 -22.65
N SER A 505 21.75 23.55 -23.64
CA SER A 505 22.62 23.02 -24.66
C SER A 505 23.45 24.21 -25.08
N ARG A 506 24.73 24.21 -24.73
CA ARG A 506 25.69 25.16 -25.28
C ARG A 506 25.55 24.96 -26.79
N ARG A 507 24.71 25.78 -27.43
CA ARG A 507 24.81 25.94 -28.86
C ARG A 507 26.28 26.23 -29.11
N PRO A 508 27.01 25.42 -29.87
CA PRO A 508 28.36 25.75 -30.23
C PRO A 508 28.29 27.16 -30.83
N ARG A 509 28.93 28.10 -30.18
CA ARG A 509 29.14 29.40 -30.78
C ARG A 509 29.94 29.09 -32.05
N LEU A 510 29.24 29.11 -33.16
CA LEU A 510 29.95 29.14 -34.45
C LEU A 510 30.94 30.31 -34.38
N PRO A 511 32.21 30.10 -34.67
CA PRO A 511 33.17 31.18 -34.70
C PRO A 511 32.66 32.17 -35.75
N LEU A 512 32.43 33.41 -35.33
CA LEU A 512 32.17 34.53 -36.21
C LEU A 512 33.33 34.53 -37.21
N SER A 513 33.09 34.16 -38.47
CA SER A 513 34.01 34.28 -39.55
C SER A 513 34.43 35.76 -39.64
N SER A 514 35.68 36.03 -39.41
CA SER A 514 36.33 37.30 -39.67
C SER A 514 36.11 37.70 -41.12
N SER A 515 35.22 38.64 -41.33
CA SER A 515 35.09 39.26 -42.66
C SER A 515 36.27 40.19 -42.86
N PRO A 516 36.94 40.17 -44.04
CA PRO A 516 38.05 41.04 -44.29
C PRO A 516 37.59 42.48 -44.53
N SER A 517 38.36 43.41 -43.93
CA SER A 517 38.36 44.83 -44.17
C SER A 517 38.43 45.20 -45.64
N ALA A 518 37.46 45.93 -46.16
CA ALA A 518 37.61 46.68 -47.41
C ALA A 518 37.46 48.16 -47.09
N ALA A 519 38.61 48.81 -47.08
CA ALA A 519 38.74 50.27 -47.09
C ALA A 519 38.28 50.81 -48.45
N ALA A 520 37.30 51.71 -48.48
CA ALA A 520 37.13 52.63 -49.62
C ALA A 520 36.57 53.93 -49.10
N ALA A 521 37.40 54.97 -49.23
CA ALA A 521 37.11 56.34 -49.04
C ALA A 521 36.09 56.85 -50.07
N ALA A 522 35.20 57.75 -49.72
CA ALA A 522 34.85 58.94 -50.52
C ALA A 522 33.82 59.86 -49.80
N ARG A 523 34.35 61.06 -49.49
CA ARG A 523 33.77 62.38 -49.73
C ARG A 523 32.34 62.69 -49.19
N ARG A 524 32.36 63.64 -48.21
CA ARG A 524 31.29 64.58 -47.90
C ARG A 524 30.98 65.50 -49.12
N PRO A 525 29.77 66.07 -49.16
CA PRO A 525 29.65 67.51 -49.01
C PRO A 525 28.59 67.99 -48.00
N SER A 526 28.94 69.08 -47.41
CA SER A 526 28.17 69.98 -46.56
C SER A 526 26.94 70.58 -47.28
N ARG A 527 25.83 70.74 -46.57
CA ARG A 527 24.87 71.85 -46.81
C ARG A 527 24.14 72.18 -45.49
N LEU A 528 24.52 73.34 -44.98
CA LEU A 528 23.82 74.58 -44.62
C LEU A 528 22.34 74.42 -44.16
N ARG A 529 22.18 74.96 -42.94
CA ARG A 529 20.88 75.44 -42.37
C ARG A 529 20.46 76.74 -43.09
N PRO A 530 19.16 77.12 -42.99
CA PRO A 530 18.87 78.22 -42.08
C PRO A 530 17.62 77.97 -41.17
N ARG A 531 17.68 78.75 -40.08
CA ARG A 531 16.54 79.16 -39.26
C ARG A 531 15.86 80.35 -39.93
N PRO A 532 14.66 80.76 -39.50
CA PRO A 532 14.30 81.20 -38.16
C PRO A 532 13.31 80.29 -37.37
#